data_f437dcfd39c09e1442d7623734543c39
#
_entry.id   f437dcfd39c09e1442d7623734543c39
#
_cell.length_a   1.000
_cell.length_b   1.000
_cell.length_c   1.000
_cell.angle_alpha   90.00
_cell.angle_beta   90.00
_cell.angle_gamma   90.00
#
_symmetry.space_group_name_H-M   'P 1'
#
loop_
_entity.id
_entity.type
_entity.pdbx_description
1 polymer ?
#
loop_
_entity_poly.entity_id
_entity_poly.type
_entity_poly.pdbx_seq_one_letter_code
_entity_poly.pdbx_strand_id
1 'polypeptide(L)'
;MTPAPDTLGAVTIHAPAAPSTAAAPGFFLSFEGGDGAGKSTQLHLLALWLHDALGREVVTTREPGGTALGVELRNAVLHGEDVDPRTEALLYATDRAHHVHTVIRPALERGAVVLTDRYLDSSVAYQAGGRELSAEEVENLSLWATGGLRPQLTVLLDLDPDVGRSRLTGAPDRLERAGDDFHSRTRQAFLDRAQTALADGRQPWLVVDASGSVDQVQAVIRARVAVALGIAP
;
A
#
# COMPACT_ATOMS: atom_id res chain seq x y z
N MET A 1 -25.60 16.51 3.19
CA MET A 1 -25.46 15.17 3.80
C MET A 1 -23.97 14.88 3.77
N THR A 2 -23.30 15.02 4.89
CA THR A 2 -21.86 14.76 5.01
C THR A 2 -21.64 13.24 4.78
N PRO A 3 -20.76 12.82 3.86
CA PRO A 3 -20.44 11.39 3.73
C PRO A 3 -19.90 10.89 5.07
N ALA A 4 -20.31 9.69 5.47
CA ALA A 4 -19.81 9.06 6.68
C ALA A 4 -18.28 8.94 6.59
N PRO A 5 -17.53 9.22 7.66
CA PRO A 5 -16.08 9.10 7.64
C PRO A 5 -15.72 7.64 7.39
N ASP A 6 -14.84 7.44 6.43
CA ASP A 6 -14.25 6.13 6.07
C ASP A 6 -13.32 5.69 7.22
N THR A 7 -13.91 5.10 8.26
CA THR A 7 -13.30 4.81 9.57
C THR A 7 -12.49 3.52 9.60
N LEU A 8 -11.83 3.15 8.50
CA LEU A 8 -10.87 2.05 8.51
C LEU A 8 -9.49 2.55 8.98
N GLY A 9 -9.37 2.79 10.28
CA GLY A 9 -8.07 2.80 10.96
C GLY A 9 -7.39 1.43 10.85
N ALA A 10 -6.14 1.31 11.31
CA ALA A 10 -5.43 0.04 11.34
C ALA A 10 -6.28 -1.02 12.06
N VAL A 11 -6.59 -2.11 11.38
CA VAL A 11 -7.32 -3.24 11.95
C VAL A 11 -6.32 -4.34 12.27
N THR A 12 -6.34 -4.81 13.51
CA THR A 12 -5.49 -5.91 13.96
C THR A 12 -6.35 -7.17 14.11
N ILE A 13 -5.98 -8.21 13.38
CA ILE A 13 -6.54 -9.55 13.58
C ILE A 13 -5.61 -10.27 14.55
N HIS A 14 -6.05 -10.45 15.79
CA HIS A 14 -5.26 -11.11 16.84
C HIS A 14 -5.37 -12.62 16.74
N ALA A 15 -4.22 -13.29 16.64
CA ALA A 15 -4.15 -14.72 16.91
C ALA A 15 -4.25 -14.96 18.43
N PRO A 16 -4.84 -16.08 18.89
CA PRO A 16 -4.77 -16.49 20.29
C PRO A 16 -3.30 -16.66 20.67
N ALA A 17 -2.92 -16.13 21.84
CA ALA A 17 -1.54 -16.17 22.33
C ALA A 17 -1.06 -17.63 22.43
N ALA A 18 -0.18 -18.05 21.53
CA ALA A 18 0.59 -19.27 21.69
C ALA A 18 1.86 -19.01 22.53
N PRO A 19 2.35 -19.99 23.34
CA PRO A 19 3.55 -19.80 24.14
C PRO A 19 4.78 -19.59 23.24
N SER A 20 5.57 -18.58 23.59
CA SER A 20 6.76 -18.08 22.93
C SER A 20 7.85 -19.18 22.79
N THR A 21 7.97 -19.73 21.61
CA THR A 21 9.26 -20.03 21.00
C THR A 21 9.71 -18.76 20.26
N ALA A 22 11.01 -18.48 20.11
CA ALA A 22 11.54 -17.22 19.56
C ALA A 22 10.67 -16.66 18.43
N ALA A 23 10.10 -15.47 18.65
CA ALA A 23 9.12 -14.90 17.72
C ALA A 23 9.71 -14.83 16.32
N ALA A 24 9.01 -15.39 15.34
CA ALA A 24 9.43 -15.27 13.95
C ALA A 24 9.56 -13.78 13.58
N PRO A 25 10.52 -13.39 12.74
CA PRO A 25 10.71 -12.00 12.35
C PRO A 25 9.42 -11.44 11.73
N GLY A 26 9.14 -10.16 11.98
CA GLY A 26 8.03 -9.47 11.34
C GLY A 26 8.16 -9.51 9.82
N PHE A 27 7.03 -9.49 9.11
CA PHE A 27 7.00 -9.46 7.65
C PHE A 27 6.14 -8.29 7.18
N PHE A 28 6.70 -7.46 6.30
CA PHE A 28 6.04 -6.27 5.78
C PHE A 28 5.78 -6.40 4.29
N LEU A 29 4.51 -6.23 3.88
CA LEU A 29 4.05 -6.28 2.51
C LEU A 29 3.22 -5.04 2.19
N SER A 30 3.47 -4.41 1.03
CA SER A 30 2.63 -3.34 0.48
C SER A 30 1.85 -3.82 -0.75
N PHE A 31 0.61 -3.35 -0.86
CA PHE A 31 -0.19 -3.41 -2.08
C PHE A 31 -0.12 -2.07 -2.79
N GLU A 32 0.20 -2.11 -4.08
CA GLU A 32 0.32 -0.95 -4.95
C GLU A 32 -0.55 -1.10 -6.20
N GLY A 33 -0.78 0.00 -6.92
CA GLY A 33 -1.59 0.04 -8.14
C GLY A 33 -2.61 1.16 -8.16
N GLY A 34 -3.24 1.37 -9.30
CA GLY A 34 -4.26 2.39 -9.52
C GLY A 34 -5.50 2.24 -8.65
N ASP A 35 -6.38 3.25 -8.70
CA ASP A 35 -7.66 3.18 -8.00
C ASP A 35 -8.60 2.19 -8.70
N GLY A 36 -9.43 1.48 -7.95
CA GLY A 36 -10.27 0.40 -8.47
C GLY A 36 -9.54 -0.91 -8.83
N ALA A 37 -8.21 -1.00 -8.65
CA ALA A 37 -7.45 -2.23 -8.95
C ALA A 37 -7.76 -3.40 -8.00
N GLY A 38 -8.48 -3.18 -6.90
CA GLY A 38 -8.89 -4.22 -5.97
C GLY A 38 -7.95 -4.43 -4.78
N LYS A 39 -7.04 -3.49 -4.52
CA LYS A 39 -6.05 -3.58 -3.43
C LYS A 39 -6.66 -3.96 -2.09
N SER A 40 -7.64 -3.20 -1.61
CA SER A 40 -8.27 -3.43 -0.30
C SER A 40 -8.96 -4.79 -0.21
N THR A 41 -9.57 -5.27 -1.31
CA THR A 41 -10.19 -6.61 -1.39
C THR A 41 -9.12 -7.70 -1.26
N GLN A 42 -8.05 -7.62 -2.04
CA GLN A 42 -6.98 -8.60 -2.03
C GLN A 42 -6.21 -8.61 -0.71
N LEU A 43 -5.98 -7.44 -0.14
CA LEU A 43 -5.36 -7.27 1.18
C LEU A 43 -6.20 -7.95 2.26
N HIS A 44 -7.51 -7.71 2.28
CA HIS A 44 -8.41 -8.32 3.27
C HIS A 44 -8.42 -9.86 3.16
N LEU A 45 -8.55 -10.39 1.95
CA LEU A 45 -8.55 -11.85 1.71
C LEU A 45 -7.19 -12.48 2.08
N LEU A 46 -6.09 -11.79 1.80
CA LEU A 46 -4.76 -12.24 2.18
C LEU A 46 -4.60 -12.24 3.71
N ALA A 47 -5.10 -11.21 4.40
CA ALA A 47 -5.02 -11.11 5.86
C ALA A 47 -5.75 -12.26 6.55
N LEU A 48 -6.96 -12.60 6.09
CA LEU A 48 -7.71 -13.74 6.62
C LEU A 48 -6.95 -15.06 6.44
N TRP A 49 -6.46 -15.30 5.24
CA TRP A 49 -5.69 -16.50 4.96
C TRP A 49 -4.40 -16.59 5.79
N LEU A 50 -3.65 -15.50 5.93
CA LEU A 50 -2.42 -15.47 6.73
C LEU A 50 -2.69 -15.68 8.21
N HIS A 51 -3.78 -15.11 8.72
CA HIS A 51 -4.21 -15.34 10.10
C HIS A 51 -4.41 -16.84 10.38
N ASP A 52 -5.15 -17.51 9.51
CA ASP A 52 -5.45 -18.94 9.66
C ASP A 52 -4.22 -19.83 9.45
N ALA A 53 -3.37 -19.49 8.45
CA ALA A 53 -2.20 -20.28 8.08
C ALA A 53 -1.04 -20.17 9.08
N LEU A 54 -0.84 -18.99 9.68
CA LEU A 54 0.34 -18.70 10.49
C LEU A 54 0.06 -18.76 12.00
N GLY A 55 -1.18 -18.56 12.45
CA GLY A 55 -1.50 -18.36 13.85
C GLY A 55 -0.74 -17.16 14.47
N ARG A 56 -0.40 -16.16 13.64
CA ARG A 56 0.34 -14.94 14.04
C ARG A 56 -0.55 -13.72 13.94
N GLU A 57 -0.15 -12.65 14.64
CA GLU A 57 -0.78 -11.33 14.49
C GLU A 57 -0.64 -10.86 13.03
N VAL A 58 -1.74 -10.45 12.41
CA VAL A 58 -1.77 -9.80 11.11
C VAL A 58 -2.35 -8.41 11.28
N VAL A 59 -1.58 -7.40 10.93
CA VAL A 59 -1.98 -5.99 10.97
C VAL A 59 -2.26 -5.52 9.56
N THR A 60 -3.49 -5.08 9.31
CA THR A 60 -3.87 -4.43 8.05
C THR A 60 -3.95 -2.93 8.25
N THR A 61 -3.39 -2.17 7.31
CA THR A 61 -3.34 -0.71 7.39
C THR A 61 -3.32 -0.09 6.01
N ARG A 62 -3.22 1.24 5.91
CA ARG A 62 -3.18 1.96 4.62
C ARG A 62 -2.43 3.28 4.72
N GLU A 63 -2.02 3.84 3.59
CA GLU A 63 -1.48 5.18 3.43
C GLU A 63 -2.16 5.96 2.27
N PRO A 64 -2.58 7.22 2.53
CA PRO A 64 -2.61 7.86 3.84
C PRO A 64 -3.81 7.40 4.67
N GLY A 65 -3.73 7.59 5.99
CA GLY A 65 -4.89 7.42 6.88
C GLY A 65 -4.84 6.20 7.81
N GLY A 66 -3.68 5.59 8.01
CA GLY A 66 -3.49 4.45 8.94
C GLY A 66 -3.48 4.82 10.43
N THR A 67 -3.53 6.11 10.78
CA THR A 67 -3.53 6.64 12.14
C THR A 67 -4.54 7.76 12.29
N ALA A 68 -4.83 8.21 13.51
CA ALA A 68 -5.73 9.34 13.75
C ALA A 68 -5.21 10.62 13.04
N LEU A 69 -3.92 10.95 13.19
CA LEU A 69 -3.28 12.05 12.43
C LEU A 69 -3.34 11.80 10.93
N GLY A 70 -3.12 10.56 10.51
CA GLY A 70 -3.18 10.19 9.11
C GLY A 70 -4.56 10.40 8.47
N VAL A 71 -5.65 10.20 9.21
CA VAL A 71 -7.01 10.50 8.74
C VAL A 71 -7.17 11.99 8.47
N GLU A 72 -6.64 12.86 9.33
CA GLU A 72 -6.69 14.31 9.13
C GLU A 72 -5.86 14.72 7.89
N LEU A 73 -4.64 14.17 7.75
CA LEU A 73 -3.77 14.42 6.59
C LEU A 73 -4.40 13.90 5.29
N ARG A 74 -5.04 12.71 5.32
CA ARG A 74 -5.79 12.17 4.19
C ARG A 74 -6.90 13.13 3.76
N ASN A 75 -7.68 13.64 4.70
CA ASN A 75 -8.74 14.61 4.40
C ASN A 75 -8.16 15.89 3.78
N ALA A 76 -7.06 16.40 4.31
CA ALA A 76 -6.39 17.57 3.75
C ALA A 76 -5.90 17.35 2.31
N VAL A 77 -5.29 16.18 2.04
CA VAL A 77 -4.71 15.86 0.72
C VAL A 77 -5.79 15.53 -0.33
N LEU A 78 -6.82 14.74 0.03
CA LEU A 78 -7.80 14.23 -0.94
C LEU A 78 -9.02 15.13 -1.10
N HIS A 79 -9.38 15.92 -0.08
CA HIS A 79 -10.58 16.72 -0.04
C HIS A 79 -10.35 18.19 0.30
N GLY A 80 -9.11 18.59 0.59
CA GLY A 80 -8.72 19.97 0.84
C GLY A 80 -8.56 20.79 -0.45
N GLU A 81 -8.00 21.98 -0.29
CA GLU A 81 -7.65 22.86 -1.41
C GLU A 81 -6.50 22.28 -2.23
N ASP A 82 -6.37 22.74 -3.48
CA ASP A 82 -5.23 22.39 -4.31
C ASP A 82 -3.93 22.95 -3.71
N VAL A 83 -2.94 22.09 -3.61
CA VAL A 83 -1.61 22.44 -3.11
C VAL A 83 -0.57 22.16 -4.20
N ASP A 84 0.59 22.82 -4.10
CA ASP A 84 1.70 22.55 -5.01
C ASP A 84 2.26 21.12 -4.82
N PRO A 85 2.94 20.56 -5.84
CA PRO A 85 3.42 19.18 -5.79
C PRO A 85 4.36 18.88 -4.61
N ARG A 86 5.16 19.83 -4.14
CA ARG A 86 6.06 19.61 -3.00
C ARG A 86 5.29 19.54 -1.69
N THR A 87 4.32 20.44 -1.49
CA THR A 87 3.42 20.40 -0.34
C THR A 87 2.66 19.08 -0.29
N GLU A 88 2.14 18.59 -1.44
CA GLU A 88 1.48 17.30 -1.54
C GLU A 88 2.42 16.16 -1.10
N ALA A 89 3.64 16.11 -1.64
CA ALA A 89 4.63 15.09 -1.29
C ALA A 89 5.03 15.13 0.20
N LEU A 90 5.17 16.32 0.78
CA LEU A 90 5.45 16.49 2.21
C LEU A 90 4.31 16.01 3.11
N LEU A 91 3.06 16.25 2.74
CA LEU A 91 1.90 15.75 3.49
C LEU A 91 1.86 14.22 3.50
N TYR A 92 2.10 13.56 2.35
CA TYR A 92 2.23 12.10 2.29
C TYR A 92 3.43 11.59 3.09
N ALA A 93 4.58 12.28 3.05
CA ALA A 93 5.74 11.89 3.84
C ALA A 93 5.51 12.04 5.35
N THR A 94 4.75 13.07 5.77
CA THR A 94 4.37 13.29 7.17
C THR A 94 3.46 12.17 7.68
N ASP A 95 2.42 11.81 6.92
CA ASP A 95 1.56 10.66 7.24
C ASP A 95 2.39 9.39 7.42
N ARG A 96 3.23 9.10 6.43
CA ARG A 96 4.09 7.90 6.39
C ARG A 96 5.04 7.84 7.58
N ALA A 97 5.72 8.94 7.91
CA ALA A 97 6.64 8.99 9.05
C ALA A 97 5.95 8.62 10.35
N HIS A 98 4.79 9.22 10.61
CA HIS A 98 4.00 8.93 11.80
C HIS A 98 3.44 7.50 11.80
N HIS A 99 2.92 7.04 10.68
CA HIS A 99 2.38 5.70 10.50
C HIS A 99 3.44 4.60 10.73
N VAL A 100 4.62 4.76 10.15
CA VAL A 100 5.74 3.82 10.35
C VAL A 100 6.15 3.78 11.82
N HIS A 101 6.26 4.94 12.47
CA HIS A 101 6.68 5.02 13.87
C HIS A 101 5.66 4.40 14.83
N THR A 102 4.37 4.66 14.62
CA THR A 102 3.32 4.32 15.59
C THR A 102 2.63 2.97 15.33
N VAL A 103 2.63 2.49 14.08
CA VAL A 103 1.90 1.27 13.69
C VAL A 103 2.84 0.20 13.13
N ILE A 104 3.58 0.51 12.05
CA ILE A 104 4.27 -0.52 11.29
C ILE A 104 5.45 -1.09 12.08
N ARG A 105 6.41 -0.25 12.53
CA ARG A 105 7.59 -0.72 13.27
C ARG A 105 7.23 -1.48 14.54
N PRO A 106 6.34 -0.97 15.43
CA PRO A 106 5.95 -1.72 16.62
C PRO A 106 5.31 -3.07 16.32
N ALA A 107 4.52 -3.18 15.23
CA ALA A 107 3.94 -4.45 14.82
C ALA A 107 5.02 -5.44 14.33
N LEU A 108 5.95 -4.98 13.50
CA LEU A 108 7.08 -5.80 13.01
C LEU A 108 7.99 -6.26 14.16
N GLU A 109 8.25 -5.42 15.14
CA GLU A 109 9.04 -5.75 16.35
C GLU A 109 8.37 -6.84 17.19
N ARG A 110 7.04 -6.89 17.21
CA ARG A 110 6.29 -7.99 17.86
C ARG A 110 6.23 -9.27 17.02
N GLY A 111 6.82 -9.27 15.81
CA GLY A 111 6.79 -10.39 14.90
C GLY A 111 5.50 -10.50 14.08
N ALA A 112 4.68 -9.45 14.00
CA ALA A 112 3.46 -9.45 13.20
C ALA A 112 3.74 -9.48 11.69
N VAL A 113 2.76 -9.93 10.92
CA VAL A 113 2.70 -9.68 9.48
C VAL A 113 1.93 -8.37 9.27
N VAL A 114 2.55 -7.39 8.61
CA VAL A 114 1.95 -6.09 8.31
C VAL A 114 1.62 -6.02 6.81
N LEU A 115 0.36 -5.74 6.50
CA LEU A 115 -0.14 -5.53 5.14
C LEU A 115 -0.63 -4.08 5.02
N THR A 116 -0.07 -3.32 4.09
CA THR A 116 -0.51 -1.93 3.85
C THR A 116 -1.10 -1.76 2.46
N ASP A 117 -2.25 -1.06 2.37
CA ASP A 117 -2.77 -0.53 1.10
C ASP A 117 -2.06 0.79 0.82
N ARG A 118 -1.15 0.78 -0.14
CA ARG A 118 -0.19 1.81 -0.52
C ARG A 118 0.94 2.02 0.49
N TYR A 119 2.09 2.41 -0.05
CA TYR A 119 3.28 2.80 0.69
C TYR A 119 4.12 3.78 -0.15
N LEU A 120 5.44 3.80 0.02
CA LEU A 120 6.35 4.74 -0.63
C LEU A 120 6.29 4.71 -2.17
N ASP A 121 5.99 3.55 -2.77
CA ASP A 121 5.95 3.40 -4.22
C ASP A 121 4.77 4.15 -4.84
N SER A 122 3.63 4.24 -4.11
CA SER A 122 2.53 5.14 -4.48
C SER A 122 2.99 6.60 -4.57
N SER A 123 3.76 7.10 -3.58
CA SER A 123 4.23 8.49 -3.66
C SER A 123 5.12 8.72 -4.88
N VAL A 124 6.03 7.81 -5.20
CA VAL A 124 6.86 7.97 -6.40
C VAL A 124 6.01 7.93 -7.67
N ALA A 125 5.04 7.02 -7.76
CA ALA A 125 4.19 6.90 -8.95
C ALA A 125 3.28 8.13 -9.14
N TYR A 126 2.66 8.62 -8.07
CA TYR A 126 1.70 9.72 -8.14
C TYR A 126 2.36 11.10 -8.15
N GLN A 127 3.31 11.38 -7.25
CA GLN A 127 3.94 12.69 -7.11
C GLN A 127 5.08 12.92 -8.12
N ALA A 128 5.74 11.87 -8.62
CA ALA A 128 6.75 12.01 -9.66
C ALA A 128 6.19 11.63 -11.04
N GLY A 129 5.67 10.41 -11.24
CA GLY A 129 5.12 9.97 -12.53
C GLY A 129 3.93 10.79 -12.98
N GLY A 130 3.02 11.13 -12.06
CA GLY A 130 1.83 11.95 -12.32
C GLY A 130 2.05 13.46 -12.26
N ARG A 131 3.12 13.95 -11.58
CA ARG A 131 3.43 15.38 -11.33
C ARG A 131 4.81 15.76 -11.89
N GLU A 132 5.36 16.91 -11.45
CA GLU A 132 6.61 17.48 -11.95
C GLU A 132 7.84 17.19 -11.06
N LEU A 133 7.69 16.41 -9.99
CA LEU A 133 8.80 16.08 -9.11
C LEU A 133 9.64 14.94 -9.70
N SER A 134 10.94 14.92 -9.39
CA SER A 134 11.75 13.77 -9.79
C SER A 134 11.46 12.55 -8.91
N ALA A 135 11.51 11.36 -9.50
CA ALA A 135 11.32 10.10 -8.79
C ALA A 135 12.32 9.93 -7.63
N GLU A 136 13.56 10.39 -7.84
CA GLU A 136 14.62 10.32 -6.85
C GLU A 136 14.34 11.22 -5.64
N GLU A 137 13.86 12.45 -5.85
CA GLU A 137 13.51 13.38 -4.75
C GLU A 137 12.40 12.80 -3.89
N VAL A 138 11.33 12.27 -4.51
CA VAL A 138 10.18 11.69 -3.78
C VAL A 138 10.58 10.40 -3.06
N GLU A 139 11.41 9.56 -3.67
CA GLU A 139 11.90 8.35 -3.04
C GLU A 139 12.82 8.68 -1.85
N ASN A 140 13.76 9.60 -1.99
CA ASN A 140 14.65 10.03 -0.92
C ASN A 140 13.88 10.66 0.26
N LEU A 141 12.87 11.48 -0.01
CA LEU A 141 11.96 12.01 1.00
C LEU A 141 11.24 10.90 1.74
N SER A 142 10.70 9.92 1.01
CA SER A 142 9.99 8.78 1.59
C SER A 142 10.92 7.89 2.43
N LEU A 143 12.14 7.64 1.98
CA LEU A 143 13.12 6.86 2.72
C LEU A 143 13.59 7.59 3.99
N TRP A 144 13.78 8.89 3.91
CA TRP A 144 14.07 9.69 5.11
C TRP A 144 12.93 9.62 6.12
N ALA A 145 11.69 9.78 5.67
CA ALA A 145 10.50 9.73 6.51
C ALA A 145 10.31 8.37 7.21
N THR A 146 10.71 7.28 6.56
CA THR A 146 10.56 5.90 7.09
C THR A 146 11.79 5.38 7.84
N GLY A 147 12.90 6.15 7.89
CA GLY A 147 14.19 5.63 8.36
C GLY A 147 14.64 4.42 7.53
N GLY A 148 14.43 4.47 6.21
CA GLY A 148 14.86 3.44 5.26
C GLY A 148 14.01 2.17 5.26
N LEU A 149 12.86 2.12 5.97
CA LEU A 149 12.02 0.93 5.99
C LEU A 149 11.38 0.69 4.61
N ARG A 150 11.63 -0.49 4.04
CA ARG A 150 11.02 -0.97 2.79
C ARG A 150 10.24 -2.26 3.05
N PRO A 151 9.16 -2.53 2.29
CA PRO A 151 8.49 -3.82 2.33
C PRO A 151 9.43 -4.95 1.90
N GLN A 152 9.27 -6.14 2.48
CA GLN A 152 9.93 -7.36 2.00
C GLN A 152 9.29 -7.91 0.73
N LEU A 153 8.04 -7.48 0.42
CA LEU A 153 7.37 -7.77 -0.84
C LEU A 153 6.42 -6.63 -1.18
N THR A 154 6.52 -6.12 -2.41
CA THR A 154 5.54 -5.21 -3.00
C THR A 154 4.68 -5.98 -4.01
N VAL A 155 3.37 -5.93 -3.85
CA VAL A 155 2.39 -6.52 -4.78
C VAL A 155 1.76 -5.38 -5.58
N LEU A 156 2.08 -5.31 -6.86
CA LEU A 156 1.47 -4.37 -7.80
C LEU A 156 0.28 -5.05 -8.48
N LEU A 157 -0.91 -4.51 -8.26
CA LEU A 157 -2.10 -4.87 -9.01
C LEU A 157 -2.17 -3.99 -10.26
N ASP A 158 -1.71 -4.55 -11.40
CA ASP A 158 -1.75 -3.85 -12.68
C ASP A 158 -3.15 -3.97 -13.28
N LEU A 159 -3.79 -2.83 -13.50
CA LEU A 159 -5.11 -2.73 -14.11
C LEU A 159 -5.15 -1.51 -15.02
N ASP A 160 -5.86 -1.65 -16.12
CA ASP A 160 -6.17 -0.51 -16.98
C ASP A 160 -6.95 0.56 -16.20
N PRO A 161 -6.54 1.85 -16.25
CA PRO A 161 -7.18 2.91 -15.48
C PRO A 161 -8.66 3.08 -15.77
N ASP A 162 -9.12 2.84 -17.02
CA ASP A 162 -10.52 2.95 -17.39
C ASP A 162 -11.36 1.84 -16.74
N VAL A 163 -10.80 0.63 -16.68
CA VAL A 163 -11.44 -0.48 -15.96
C VAL A 163 -11.48 -0.20 -14.47
N GLY A 164 -10.39 0.32 -13.89
CA GLY A 164 -10.34 0.72 -12.49
C GLY A 164 -11.42 1.75 -12.16
N ARG A 165 -11.50 2.81 -12.96
CA ARG A 165 -12.49 3.87 -12.80
C ARG A 165 -13.94 3.35 -12.85
N SER A 166 -14.23 2.42 -13.73
CA SER A 166 -15.57 1.82 -13.85
C SER A 166 -16.02 1.06 -12.60
N ARG A 167 -15.07 0.68 -11.73
CA ARG A 167 -15.35 -0.03 -10.47
C ARG A 167 -15.54 0.91 -9.28
N LEU A 168 -15.14 2.18 -9.42
CA LEU A 168 -15.28 3.17 -8.35
C LEU A 168 -16.73 3.62 -8.19
N THR A 169 -17.13 3.85 -6.95
CA THR A 169 -18.48 4.34 -6.60
C THR A 169 -18.34 5.58 -5.72
N GLY A 170 -19.20 6.56 -5.92
CA GLY A 170 -19.18 7.81 -5.15
C GLY A 170 -18.65 9.01 -5.92
N ALA A 171 -18.46 10.12 -5.21
CA ALA A 171 -17.87 11.33 -5.79
C ALA A 171 -16.35 11.17 -5.84
N PRO A 172 -15.72 11.47 -7.00
CA PRO A 172 -14.27 11.30 -7.14
C PRO A 172 -13.52 12.30 -6.24
N ASP A 173 -12.42 11.84 -5.64
CA ASP A 173 -11.50 12.67 -4.88
C ASP A 173 -10.62 13.56 -5.81
N ARG A 174 -9.72 14.33 -5.21
CA ARG A 174 -8.86 15.26 -5.95
C ARG A 174 -7.91 14.53 -6.92
N LEU A 175 -7.37 13.38 -6.56
CA LEU A 175 -6.48 12.61 -7.42
C LEU A 175 -7.25 11.87 -8.50
N GLU A 176 -8.41 11.30 -8.17
CA GLU A 176 -9.29 10.65 -9.14
C GLU A 176 -9.78 11.62 -10.24
N ARG A 177 -9.87 12.94 -9.94
CA ARG A 177 -10.22 13.98 -10.92
C ARG A 177 -9.05 14.46 -11.80
N ALA A 178 -7.84 13.96 -11.61
CA ALA A 178 -6.64 14.47 -12.30
C ALA A 178 -6.55 14.15 -13.81
N GLY A 179 -7.52 13.40 -14.35
CA GLY A 179 -7.64 13.12 -15.79
C GLY A 179 -6.90 11.87 -16.26
N ASP A 180 -7.22 11.42 -17.46
CA ASP A 180 -6.80 10.11 -18.01
C ASP A 180 -5.30 10.01 -18.21
N ASP A 181 -4.68 11.09 -18.70
CA ASP A 181 -3.23 11.14 -18.90
C ASP A 181 -2.46 10.98 -17.58
N PHE A 182 -2.97 11.54 -16.48
CA PHE A 182 -2.37 11.41 -15.17
C PHE A 182 -2.39 9.94 -14.71
N HIS A 183 -3.52 9.27 -14.82
CA HIS A 183 -3.67 7.88 -14.40
C HIS A 183 -2.86 6.93 -15.27
N SER A 184 -2.78 7.20 -16.58
CA SER A 184 -1.96 6.41 -17.51
C SER A 184 -0.46 6.54 -17.18
N ARG A 185 0.04 7.77 -16.92
CA ARG A 185 1.42 7.99 -16.49
C ARG A 185 1.71 7.36 -15.12
N THR A 186 0.76 7.45 -14.18
CA THR A 186 0.91 6.83 -12.86
C THR A 186 1.02 5.30 -12.97
N ARG A 187 0.17 4.65 -13.80
CA ARG A 187 0.28 3.21 -14.08
C ARG A 187 1.65 2.87 -14.66
N GLN A 188 2.09 3.61 -15.67
CA GLN A 188 3.41 3.38 -16.28
C GLN A 188 4.54 3.53 -15.27
N ALA A 189 4.48 4.56 -14.40
CA ALA A 189 5.46 4.76 -13.35
C ALA A 189 5.54 3.57 -12.36
N PHE A 190 4.42 2.96 -12.01
CA PHE A 190 4.42 1.72 -11.21
C PHE A 190 5.11 0.56 -11.94
N LEU A 191 4.83 0.35 -13.23
CA LEU A 191 5.43 -0.71 -14.03
C LEU A 191 6.94 -0.51 -14.18
N ASP A 192 7.39 0.72 -14.45
CA ASP A 192 8.81 1.06 -14.57
C ASP A 192 9.54 0.83 -13.25
N ARG A 193 8.93 1.18 -12.10
CA ARG A 193 9.49 0.90 -10.78
C ARG A 193 9.61 -0.59 -10.52
N ALA A 194 8.58 -1.36 -10.82
CA ALA A 194 8.61 -2.82 -10.67
C ALA A 194 9.72 -3.43 -11.53
N GLN A 195 9.85 -3.01 -12.78
CA GLN A 195 10.89 -3.49 -13.69
C GLN A 195 12.29 -3.14 -13.17
N THR A 196 12.50 -1.91 -12.72
CA THR A 196 13.79 -1.48 -12.15
C THR A 196 14.13 -2.27 -10.89
N ALA A 197 13.19 -2.43 -9.96
CA ALA A 197 13.41 -3.16 -8.72
C ALA A 197 13.74 -4.64 -8.96
N LEU A 198 13.08 -5.27 -9.94
CA LEU A 198 13.36 -6.65 -10.35
C LEU A 198 14.75 -6.78 -11.01
N ALA A 199 15.15 -5.82 -11.84
CA ALA A 199 16.46 -5.82 -12.50
C ALA A 199 17.61 -5.62 -11.50
N ASP A 200 17.42 -4.75 -10.51
CA ASP A 200 18.44 -4.42 -9.50
C ASP A 200 18.49 -5.44 -8.35
N GLY A 201 17.50 -6.32 -8.23
CA GLY A 201 17.39 -7.29 -7.14
C GLY A 201 17.27 -6.68 -5.73
N ARG A 202 16.98 -5.36 -5.64
CA ARG A 202 16.96 -4.62 -4.38
C ARG A 202 15.72 -4.87 -3.53
N GLN A 203 14.59 -5.19 -4.17
CA GLN A 203 13.31 -5.41 -3.51
C GLN A 203 12.47 -6.39 -4.33
N PRO A 204 11.91 -7.43 -3.70
CA PRO A 204 11.02 -8.35 -4.40
C PRO A 204 9.70 -7.65 -4.76
N TRP A 205 9.33 -7.72 -6.03
CA TRP A 205 8.03 -7.28 -6.54
C TRP A 205 7.26 -8.47 -7.13
N LEU A 206 5.95 -8.41 -7.00
CA LEU A 206 5.02 -9.26 -7.71
C LEU A 206 4.07 -8.35 -8.51
N VAL A 207 4.16 -8.40 -9.82
CA VAL A 207 3.19 -7.74 -10.70
C VAL A 207 2.09 -8.73 -11.05
N VAL A 208 0.84 -8.38 -10.77
CA VAL A 208 -0.33 -9.24 -11.01
C VAL A 208 -1.30 -8.51 -11.93
N ASP A 209 -1.69 -9.17 -13.01
CA ASP A 209 -2.81 -8.71 -13.84
C ASP A 209 -4.11 -8.78 -13.02
N ALA A 210 -4.66 -7.61 -12.68
CA ALA A 210 -5.87 -7.47 -11.87
C ALA A 210 -7.17 -7.42 -12.70
N SER A 211 -7.12 -7.77 -13.98
CA SER A 211 -8.30 -7.89 -14.85
C SER A 211 -9.08 -9.19 -14.60
N GLY A 212 -8.44 -10.21 -14.04
CA GLY A 212 -9.04 -11.49 -13.71
C GLY A 212 -10.05 -11.44 -12.56
N SER A 213 -10.63 -12.59 -12.22
CA SER A 213 -11.52 -12.67 -11.06
C SER A 213 -10.78 -12.48 -9.75
N VAL A 214 -11.49 -12.08 -8.69
CA VAL A 214 -10.93 -11.88 -7.35
C VAL A 214 -10.15 -13.12 -6.90
N ASP A 215 -10.69 -14.32 -7.13
CA ASP A 215 -10.07 -15.57 -6.70
C ASP A 215 -8.80 -15.90 -7.51
N GLN A 216 -8.78 -15.62 -8.82
CA GLN A 216 -7.60 -15.81 -9.67
C GLN A 216 -6.45 -14.92 -9.22
N VAL A 217 -6.73 -13.62 -8.99
CA VAL A 217 -5.75 -12.66 -8.49
C VAL A 217 -5.24 -13.10 -7.12
N GLN A 218 -6.14 -13.49 -6.22
CA GLN A 218 -5.79 -13.93 -4.87
C GLN A 218 -4.92 -15.20 -4.87
N ALA A 219 -5.18 -16.16 -5.76
CA ALA A 219 -4.37 -17.37 -5.86
C ALA A 219 -2.91 -17.07 -6.23
N VAL A 220 -2.68 -16.15 -7.17
CA VAL A 220 -1.33 -15.71 -7.57
C VAL A 220 -0.61 -15.02 -6.39
N ILE A 221 -1.31 -14.14 -5.66
CA ILE A 221 -0.75 -13.45 -4.50
C ILE A 221 -0.38 -14.44 -3.40
N ARG A 222 -1.29 -15.37 -3.04
CA ARG A 222 -1.04 -16.38 -2.00
C ARG A 222 0.16 -17.25 -2.34
N ALA A 223 0.26 -17.75 -3.56
CA ALA A 223 1.38 -18.57 -3.98
C ALA A 223 2.72 -17.86 -3.79
N ARG A 224 2.81 -16.57 -4.15
CA ARG A 224 4.03 -15.77 -3.99
C ARG A 224 4.34 -15.47 -2.52
N VAL A 225 3.32 -15.12 -1.73
CA VAL A 225 3.46 -14.83 -0.30
C VAL A 225 3.85 -16.08 0.49
N ALA A 226 3.26 -17.25 0.13
CA ALA A 226 3.63 -18.54 0.72
C ALA A 226 5.14 -18.81 0.56
N VAL A 227 5.68 -18.61 -0.65
CA VAL A 227 7.13 -18.75 -0.92
C VAL A 227 7.93 -17.74 -0.07
N ALA A 228 7.51 -16.49 0.03
CA ALA A 228 8.23 -15.47 0.80
C ALA A 228 8.25 -15.76 2.31
N LEU A 229 7.22 -16.40 2.83
CA LEU A 229 7.09 -16.77 4.25
C LEU A 229 7.55 -18.21 4.55
N GLY A 230 7.87 -19.00 3.54
CA GLY A 230 8.26 -20.41 3.72
C GLY A 230 7.12 -21.31 4.22
N ILE A 231 5.89 -21.04 3.82
CA ILE A 231 4.69 -21.80 4.21
C ILE A 231 4.03 -22.46 2.98
N ALA A 232 3.13 -23.41 3.22
CA ALA A 232 2.32 -24.01 2.14
C ALA A 232 1.31 -22.95 1.58
N PRO A 233 1.06 -22.94 0.26
CA PRO A 233 0.11 -22.01 -0.37
C PRO A 233 -1.36 -22.38 -0.08
#